data_0eb3447f3a6e3dec124c04cda0f288a9
#
_entry.id   0eb3447f3a6e3dec124c04cda0f288a9
#
_cell.length_a   1.000
_cell.length_b   1.000
_cell.length_c   1.000
_cell.angle_alpha   90.00
_cell.angle_beta   90.00
_cell.angle_gamma   90.00
#
_symmetry.space_group_name_H-M   'P 1'
#
loop_
_entity.id
_entity.type
_entity.pdbx_description
1 polymer ?
#
loop_
_entity_poly.entity_id
_entity_poly.type
_entity_poly.pdbx_seq_one_letter_code
_entity_poly.pdbx_strand_id
1 'polypeptide(L)'
;ALHKHSNALVDVLPPEADSSISMLRAEEKPNVNYGDIGGLDIQKQEIREAVELPLTHFELYKQIGIDPPRGVLMYGPPGCGKTMLAKAVAHHTTAAFIRVVGSEFVQKYLGEGPRMVRDVFRLARENAPAIIFIDEIDAIATKRFDAQTGADREVQRILLELLNQMDGFDQTTNVKVIMATNRADTLDPALLRPGRLDRKIEFPMPDRRHKEYLHAQEEVKRIQSVPLVIGQFLEAVDPNTGIVGSTTGSNYYVRILST
;
A
#
# COMPACT_ATOMS: atom_id res chain seq x y z
N ALA A 1 -13.22 -28.01 -11.27
CA ALA A 1 -13.57 -27.32 -12.51
C ALA A 1 -14.49 -28.19 -13.36
N LEU A 2 -15.49 -27.58 -13.99
CA LEU A 2 -16.41 -28.26 -14.90
C LEU A 2 -15.97 -28.05 -16.34
N HIS A 3 -15.99 -29.11 -17.13
CA HIS A 3 -15.70 -29.01 -18.57
C HIS A 3 -16.85 -28.31 -19.29
N LYS A 4 -16.53 -27.30 -20.12
CA LYS A 4 -17.50 -26.37 -20.72
C LYS A 4 -18.58 -27.03 -21.61
N HIS A 5 -18.33 -28.23 -22.14
CA HIS A 5 -19.20 -28.92 -23.08
C HIS A 5 -19.71 -30.30 -22.63
N SER A 6 -19.23 -30.84 -21.51
CA SER A 6 -19.60 -32.18 -21.08
C SER A 6 -20.12 -32.27 -19.64
N ASN A 7 -20.21 -31.17 -18.89
CA ASN A 7 -20.55 -31.13 -17.46
C ASN A 7 -19.77 -32.16 -16.61
N ALA A 8 -18.65 -32.67 -17.14
CA ALA A 8 -17.80 -33.60 -16.42
C ALA A 8 -16.95 -32.85 -15.40
N LEU A 9 -16.80 -33.42 -14.21
CA LEU A 9 -15.91 -32.90 -13.19
C LEU A 9 -14.48 -33.21 -13.66
N VAL A 10 -13.70 -32.17 -14.01
CA VAL A 10 -12.34 -32.31 -14.52
C VAL A 10 -11.35 -32.35 -13.37
N ASP A 11 -11.61 -31.53 -12.33
CA ASP A 11 -10.74 -31.47 -11.14
C ASP A 11 -11.46 -30.76 -9.99
N VAL A 12 -11.05 -31.04 -8.76
CA VAL A 12 -11.46 -30.28 -7.58
C VAL A 12 -10.54 -29.08 -7.47
N LEU A 13 -11.07 -27.88 -7.69
CA LEU A 13 -10.30 -26.67 -7.46
C LEU A 13 -9.90 -26.60 -5.98
N PRO A 14 -8.64 -26.28 -5.66
CA PRO A 14 -8.27 -25.99 -4.28
C PRO A 14 -9.16 -24.89 -3.73
N PRO A 15 -9.44 -24.84 -2.40
CA PRO A 15 -10.31 -23.83 -1.78
C PRO A 15 -9.90 -22.39 -2.06
N GLU A 16 -8.67 -22.19 -2.55
CA GLU A 16 -8.10 -20.89 -2.94
C GLU A 16 -8.48 -20.46 -4.37
N ALA A 17 -9.19 -21.28 -5.13
CA ALA A 17 -9.51 -21.02 -6.55
C ALA A 17 -10.76 -20.14 -6.77
N ASP A 18 -11.34 -19.57 -5.72
CA ASP A 18 -12.30 -18.48 -5.88
C ASP A 18 -11.59 -17.28 -6.55
N SER A 19 -12.11 -16.86 -7.70
CA SER A 19 -11.54 -15.79 -8.53
C SER A 19 -11.37 -14.45 -7.78
N SER A 20 -12.09 -14.25 -6.68
CA SER A 20 -11.92 -13.12 -5.76
C SER A 20 -10.63 -13.21 -4.93
N ILE A 21 -10.17 -14.42 -4.60
CA ILE A 21 -8.94 -14.66 -3.81
C ILE A 21 -7.70 -14.56 -4.71
N SER A 22 -7.81 -14.90 -5.98
CA SER A 22 -6.68 -14.79 -6.91
C SER A 22 -6.24 -13.33 -7.17
N MET A 23 -7.11 -12.36 -6.92
CA MET A 23 -6.76 -10.92 -6.92
C MET A 23 -6.10 -10.46 -5.62
N LEU A 24 -6.32 -11.17 -4.52
CA LEU A 24 -5.74 -10.92 -3.20
C LEU A 24 -4.46 -11.74 -2.99
N ARG A 25 -3.64 -11.95 -4.00
CA ARG A 25 -2.32 -12.54 -3.80
C ARG A 25 -1.53 -11.65 -2.85
N ALA A 26 -0.90 -12.27 -1.86
CA ALA A 26 0.18 -11.61 -1.15
C ALA A 26 1.13 -11.06 -2.22
N GLU A 27 1.20 -9.73 -2.34
CA GLU A 27 2.11 -9.11 -3.32
C GLU A 27 3.51 -9.69 -3.07
N GLU A 28 4.23 -9.99 -4.15
CA GLU A 28 5.68 -10.24 -4.05
C GLU A 28 6.29 -9.12 -3.23
N LYS A 29 7.19 -9.49 -2.31
CA LYS A 29 7.82 -8.54 -1.38
C LYS A 29 8.15 -7.23 -2.07
N PRO A 30 7.56 -6.09 -1.67
CA PRO A 30 7.79 -4.83 -2.35
C PRO A 30 9.28 -4.45 -2.23
N ASN A 31 9.92 -4.11 -3.34
CA ASN A 31 11.34 -3.76 -3.36
C ASN A 31 11.54 -2.26 -3.07
N VAL A 32 11.13 -1.82 -1.86
CA VAL A 32 11.27 -0.43 -1.39
C VAL A 32 11.97 -0.44 -0.05
N ASN A 33 13.10 0.27 0.05
CA ASN A 33 13.86 0.43 1.27
C ASN A 33 13.55 1.76 1.98
N TYR A 34 13.82 1.85 3.28
CA TYR A 34 13.71 3.13 4.00
C TYR A 34 14.62 4.23 3.46
N GLY A 35 15.75 3.87 2.81
CA GLY A 35 16.65 4.79 2.14
C GLY A 35 16.04 5.49 0.92
N ASP A 36 15.06 4.83 0.25
CA ASP A 36 14.35 5.37 -0.91
C ASP A 36 13.33 6.45 -0.51
N ILE A 37 13.03 6.56 0.80
CA ILE A 37 12.11 7.53 1.36
C ILE A 37 12.95 8.65 1.97
N GLY A 38 13.01 9.80 1.32
CA GLY A 38 13.73 10.96 1.86
C GLY A 38 12.91 11.61 2.98
N GLY A 39 13.57 12.04 4.07
CA GLY A 39 12.92 12.63 5.25
C GLY A 39 12.01 11.64 5.99
N LEU A 40 11.00 12.15 6.69
CA LEU A 40 10.03 11.37 7.47
C LEU A 40 10.69 10.53 8.58
N ASP A 41 11.79 11.00 9.17
CA ASP A 41 12.57 10.21 10.12
C ASP A 41 11.77 9.85 11.38
N ILE A 42 10.93 10.78 11.85
CA ILE A 42 10.00 10.57 12.97
C ILE A 42 8.98 9.48 12.60
N GLN A 43 8.35 9.61 11.43
CA GLN A 43 7.32 8.67 10.96
C GLN A 43 7.91 7.27 10.71
N LYS A 44 9.14 7.21 10.19
CA LYS A 44 9.87 5.94 10.03
C LYS A 44 10.11 5.27 11.37
N GLN A 45 10.48 6.04 12.39
CA GLN A 45 10.70 5.51 13.73
C GLN A 45 9.38 5.05 14.36
N GLU A 46 8.33 5.88 14.31
CA GLU A 46 7.01 5.55 14.86
C GLU A 46 6.43 4.27 14.25
N ILE A 47 6.55 4.09 12.93
CA ILE A 47 6.01 2.88 12.29
C ILE A 47 6.85 1.64 12.58
N ARG A 48 8.17 1.78 12.72
CA ARG A 48 9.05 0.69 13.18
C ARG A 48 8.63 0.22 14.56
N GLU A 49 8.43 1.14 15.49
CA GLU A 49 8.02 0.82 16.86
C GLU A 49 6.62 0.19 16.91
N ALA A 50 5.70 0.64 16.06
CA ALA A 50 4.32 0.17 16.08
C ALA A 50 4.07 -1.13 15.31
N VAL A 51 4.84 -1.41 14.25
CA VAL A 51 4.62 -2.53 13.35
C VAL A 51 5.79 -3.51 13.30
N GLU A 52 7.01 -3.01 13.05
CA GLU A 52 8.18 -3.87 12.83
C GLU A 52 8.63 -4.54 14.12
N LEU A 53 8.80 -3.78 15.21
CA LEU A 53 9.23 -4.34 16.50
C LEU A 53 8.27 -5.41 17.05
N PRO A 54 6.93 -5.21 17.04
CA PRO A 54 6.03 -6.27 17.48
C PRO A 54 6.06 -7.55 16.62
N LEU A 55 6.40 -7.44 15.35
CA LEU A 55 6.50 -8.61 14.46
C LEU A 55 7.82 -9.36 14.63
N THR A 56 8.91 -8.62 14.89
CA THR A 56 10.27 -9.20 14.97
C THR A 56 10.66 -9.60 16.40
N HIS A 57 10.16 -8.87 17.40
CA HIS A 57 10.55 -9.02 18.81
C HIS A 57 9.35 -9.16 19.75
N PHE A 58 8.40 -10.01 19.40
CA PHE A 58 7.17 -10.23 20.17
C PHE A 58 7.43 -10.67 21.62
N GLU A 59 8.52 -11.42 21.86
CA GLU A 59 8.90 -11.89 23.19
C GLU A 59 9.21 -10.75 24.17
N LEU A 60 9.73 -9.61 23.67
CA LEU A 60 9.99 -8.45 24.52
C LEU A 60 8.70 -7.86 25.10
N TYR A 61 7.65 -7.80 24.29
CA TYR A 61 6.33 -7.30 24.72
C TYR A 61 5.72 -8.21 25.79
N LYS A 62 5.85 -9.53 25.64
CA LYS A 62 5.43 -10.51 26.65
C LYS A 62 6.20 -10.35 27.96
N GLN A 63 7.53 -10.15 27.91
CA GLN A 63 8.36 -10.00 29.11
C GLN A 63 8.01 -8.74 29.89
N ILE A 64 7.68 -7.64 29.20
CA ILE A 64 7.32 -6.35 29.80
C ILE A 64 5.84 -6.35 30.24
N GLY A 65 5.03 -7.28 29.73
CA GLY A 65 3.58 -7.36 30.03
C GLY A 65 2.76 -6.25 29.34
N ILE A 66 3.23 -5.75 28.20
CA ILE A 66 2.56 -4.71 27.42
C ILE A 66 1.98 -5.33 26.15
N ASP A 67 0.72 -5.05 25.86
CA ASP A 67 0.09 -5.45 24.61
C ASP A 67 0.64 -4.62 23.43
N PRO A 68 1.19 -5.28 22.40
CA PRO A 68 1.68 -4.56 21.23
C PRO A 68 0.51 -3.94 20.43
N PRO A 69 0.69 -2.76 19.82
CA PRO A 69 -0.35 -2.15 19.01
C PRO A 69 -0.77 -3.06 17.87
N ARG A 70 -2.09 -3.16 17.63
CA ARG A 70 -2.67 -4.01 16.59
C ARG A 70 -2.75 -3.32 15.24
N GLY A 71 -3.08 -2.03 15.27
CA GLY A 71 -3.29 -1.24 14.06
C GLY A 71 -2.66 0.14 14.14
N VAL A 72 -2.29 0.63 12.95
CA VAL A 72 -1.71 1.96 12.74
C VAL A 72 -2.51 2.69 11.68
N LEU A 73 -2.88 3.94 11.98
CA LEU A 73 -3.45 4.87 11.01
C LEU A 73 -2.37 5.84 10.53
N MET A 74 -2.11 5.85 9.24
CA MET A 74 -1.30 6.87 8.58
C MET A 74 -2.22 7.90 7.92
N TYR A 75 -2.04 9.18 8.26
CA TYR A 75 -2.87 10.23 7.71
C TYR A 75 -2.06 11.45 7.30
N GLY A 76 -2.57 12.21 6.33
CA GLY A 76 -1.92 13.40 5.82
C GLY A 76 -2.21 13.63 4.34
N PRO A 77 -1.73 14.72 3.74
CA PRO A 77 -2.00 15.08 2.36
C PRO A 77 -1.64 13.98 1.36
N PRO A 78 -2.23 13.97 0.16
CA PRO A 78 -1.83 13.04 -0.89
C PRO A 78 -0.37 13.30 -1.31
N GLY A 79 0.31 12.23 -1.75
CA GLY A 79 1.70 12.34 -2.20
C GLY A 79 2.77 12.44 -1.10
N CYS A 80 2.42 12.33 0.19
CA CYS A 80 3.38 12.40 1.30
C CYS A 80 4.13 11.08 1.57
N GLY A 81 3.97 10.05 0.75
CA GLY A 81 4.73 8.80 0.88
C GLY A 81 4.14 7.74 1.81
N LYS A 82 2.87 7.85 2.23
CA LYS A 82 2.20 6.85 3.10
C LYS A 82 2.30 5.43 2.58
N THR A 83 1.92 5.21 1.32
CA THR A 83 1.98 3.91 0.65
C THR A 83 3.42 3.40 0.49
N MET A 84 4.38 4.30 0.22
CA MET A 84 5.79 3.93 0.13
C MET A 84 6.35 3.47 1.48
N LEU A 85 5.99 4.15 2.56
CA LEU A 85 6.44 3.78 3.91
C LEU A 85 5.87 2.43 4.33
N ALA A 86 4.60 2.14 4.05
CA ALA A 86 4.00 0.82 4.30
C ALA A 86 4.74 -0.29 3.54
N LYS A 87 5.11 -0.05 2.28
CA LYS A 87 5.90 -0.98 1.48
C LYS A 87 7.31 -1.20 2.04
N ALA A 88 7.96 -0.14 2.53
CA ALA A 88 9.27 -0.24 3.15
C ALA A 88 9.25 -1.07 4.44
N VAL A 89 8.22 -0.90 5.29
CA VAL A 89 8.01 -1.75 6.48
C VAL A 89 7.86 -3.22 6.08
N ALA A 90 7.04 -3.51 5.07
CA ALA A 90 6.85 -4.88 4.59
C ALA A 90 8.14 -5.49 4.02
N HIS A 91 8.97 -4.67 3.37
CA HIS A 91 10.28 -5.11 2.87
C HIS A 91 11.24 -5.50 3.99
N HIS A 92 11.27 -4.72 5.07
CA HIS A 92 12.16 -4.96 6.22
C HIS A 92 11.67 -6.05 7.17
N THR A 93 10.41 -6.46 7.07
CA THR A 93 9.86 -7.57 7.86
C THR A 93 9.82 -8.85 7.03
N THR A 94 9.74 -10.00 7.71
CA THR A 94 9.49 -11.30 7.08
C THR A 94 8.01 -11.56 6.84
N ALA A 95 7.15 -10.57 7.11
CA ALA A 95 5.71 -10.69 7.04
C ALA A 95 5.20 -10.69 5.59
N ALA A 96 4.14 -11.46 5.35
CA ALA A 96 3.39 -11.40 4.11
C ALA A 96 2.70 -10.02 3.98
N PHE A 97 2.72 -9.43 2.79
CA PHE A 97 2.13 -8.13 2.55
C PHE A 97 0.87 -8.25 1.71
N ILE A 98 -0.27 -7.89 2.31
CA ILE A 98 -1.58 -7.92 1.65
C ILE A 98 -2.05 -6.49 1.50
N ARG A 99 -2.09 -6.01 0.25
CA ARG A 99 -2.53 -4.65 -0.07
C ARG A 99 -3.93 -4.67 -0.63
N VAL A 100 -4.78 -3.77 -0.13
CA VAL A 100 -6.15 -3.55 -0.62
C VAL A 100 -6.42 -2.04 -0.65
N VAL A 101 -7.21 -1.58 -1.61
CA VAL A 101 -7.69 -0.20 -1.65
C VAL A 101 -9.12 -0.17 -1.15
N GLY A 102 -9.49 0.81 -0.31
CA GLY A 102 -10.81 0.91 0.30
C GLY A 102 -11.95 0.91 -0.72
N SER A 103 -11.75 1.50 -1.91
CA SER A 103 -12.73 1.51 -2.99
C SER A 103 -13.01 0.12 -3.59
N GLU A 104 -12.08 -0.83 -3.51
CA GLU A 104 -12.26 -2.19 -4.02
C GLU A 104 -13.35 -2.96 -3.27
N PHE A 105 -13.53 -2.65 -1.98
CA PHE A 105 -14.60 -3.24 -1.18
C PHE A 105 -16.00 -2.80 -1.62
N VAL A 106 -16.11 -1.63 -2.26
CA VAL A 106 -17.39 -1.02 -2.68
C VAL A 106 -17.73 -1.33 -4.13
N GLN A 107 -16.71 -1.48 -5.00
CA GLN A 107 -16.89 -1.62 -6.46
C GLN A 107 -17.37 -2.99 -6.91
N LYS A 108 -17.24 -4.04 -6.09
CA LYS A 108 -17.75 -5.37 -6.40
C LYS A 108 -19.28 -5.44 -6.10
N TYR A 109 -19.93 -6.48 -6.64
CA TYR A 109 -21.38 -6.67 -6.54
C TYR A 109 -21.92 -6.46 -5.13
N LEU A 110 -23.15 -5.90 -5.04
CA LEU A 110 -23.89 -5.71 -3.79
C LEU A 110 -23.88 -6.99 -2.93
N GLY A 111 -23.36 -6.91 -1.71
CA GLY A 111 -23.25 -8.02 -0.76
C GLY A 111 -21.90 -8.74 -0.70
N GLU A 112 -20.98 -8.50 -1.64
CA GLU A 112 -19.65 -9.14 -1.64
C GLU A 112 -18.61 -8.38 -0.79
N GLY A 113 -18.81 -7.08 -0.53
CA GLY A 113 -17.89 -6.26 0.24
C GLY A 113 -17.53 -6.83 1.62
N PRO A 114 -18.50 -7.16 2.48
CA PRO A 114 -18.22 -7.78 3.77
C PRO A 114 -17.53 -9.15 3.67
N ARG A 115 -17.82 -9.93 2.62
CA ARG A 115 -17.15 -11.20 2.37
C ARG A 115 -15.68 -10.97 2.04
N MET A 116 -15.38 -9.99 1.17
CA MET A 116 -14.02 -9.65 0.80
C MET A 116 -13.21 -9.20 2.02
N VAL A 117 -13.79 -8.44 2.95
CA VAL A 117 -13.12 -8.10 4.21
C VAL A 117 -12.75 -9.37 4.97
N ARG A 118 -13.70 -10.32 5.18
CA ARG A 118 -13.40 -11.59 5.86
C ARG A 118 -12.30 -12.38 5.18
N ASP A 119 -12.30 -12.42 3.86
CA ASP A 119 -11.32 -13.18 3.07
C ASP A 119 -9.92 -12.57 3.20
N VAL A 120 -9.78 -11.24 3.18
CA VAL A 120 -8.51 -10.53 3.44
C VAL A 120 -7.95 -10.89 4.81
N PHE A 121 -8.78 -10.83 5.85
CA PHE A 121 -8.37 -11.13 7.22
C PHE A 121 -8.07 -12.62 7.43
N ARG A 122 -8.81 -13.51 6.75
CA ARG A 122 -8.52 -14.95 6.73
C ARG A 122 -7.17 -15.22 6.08
N LEU A 123 -6.93 -14.67 4.89
CA LEU A 123 -5.67 -14.79 4.17
C LEU A 123 -4.48 -14.32 5.02
N ALA A 124 -4.64 -13.22 5.74
CA ALA A 124 -3.61 -12.70 6.63
C ALA A 124 -3.31 -13.66 7.79
N ARG A 125 -4.33 -14.29 8.37
CA ARG A 125 -4.15 -15.30 9.44
C ARG A 125 -3.45 -16.56 8.93
N GLU A 126 -3.80 -17.01 7.73
CA GLU A 126 -3.20 -18.19 7.09
C GLU A 126 -1.73 -17.98 6.71
N ASN A 127 -1.34 -16.73 6.42
CA ASN A 127 0.01 -16.35 6.06
C ASN A 127 0.74 -15.57 7.16
N ALA A 128 0.37 -15.74 8.42
CA ALA A 128 1.03 -15.06 9.52
C ALA A 128 2.51 -15.48 9.65
N PRO A 129 3.45 -14.55 9.92
CA PRO A 129 3.25 -13.13 10.19
C PRO A 129 2.85 -12.33 8.94
N ALA A 130 1.86 -11.44 9.06
CA ALA A 130 1.31 -10.71 7.92
C ALA A 130 1.02 -9.23 8.27
N ILE A 131 1.10 -8.39 7.23
CA ILE A 131 0.71 -6.98 7.27
C ILE A 131 -0.42 -6.78 6.28
N ILE A 132 -1.59 -6.33 6.78
CA ILE A 132 -2.70 -5.88 5.94
C ILE A 132 -2.53 -4.37 5.77
N PHE A 133 -2.40 -3.91 4.53
CA PHE A 133 -2.36 -2.50 4.20
C PHE A 133 -3.63 -2.10 3.44
N ILE A 134 -4.44 -1.23 4.05
CA ILE A 134 -5.66 -0.71 3.45
C ILE A 134 -5.44 0.75 3.10
N ASP A 135 -5.31 1.04 1.81
CA ASP A 135 -5.17 2.41 1.31
C ASP A 135 -6.55 3.05 1.10
N GLU A 136 -6.63 4.38 1.16
CA GLU A 136 -7.87 5.15 0.95
C GLU A 136 -9.05 4.64 1.80
N ILE A 137 -8.80 4.39 3.09
CA ILE A 137 -9.83 3.86 3.99
C ILE A 137 -11.06 4.76 4.11
N ASP A 138 -10.94 6.05 3.80
CA ASP A 138 -12.04 7.02 3.78
C ASP A 138 -13.16 6.63 2.80
N ALA A 139 -12.88 5.79 1.79
CA ALA A 139 -13.92 5.28 0.89
C ALA A 139 -15.01 4.47 1.63
N ILE A 140 -14.64 3.76 2.71
CA ILE A 140 -15.56 2.88 3.47
C ILE A 140 -15.78 3.32 4.91
N ALA A 141 -14.93 4.15 5.46
CA ALA A 141 -14.89 4.48 6.89
C ALA A 141 -15.26 5.93 7.20
N THR A 142 -15.89 6.63 6.28
CA THR A 142 -16.37 8.00 6.51
C THR A 142 -17.61 8.00 7.41
N LYS A 143 -17.66 8.94 8.37
CA LYS A 143 -18.85 9.23 9.16
C LYS A 143 -20.03 9.56 8.25
N ARG A 144 -21.06 8.73 8.25
CA ARG A 144 -22.30 8.98 7.51
C ARG A 144 -23.44 9.06 8.51
N PHE A 145 -24.08 10.21 8.58
CA PHE A 145 -25.16 10.45 9.53
C PHE A 145 -26.47 9.79 9.13
N ASP A 146 -26.72 9.57 7.82
CA ASP A 146 -27.95 8.98 7.30
C ASP A 146 -27.67 8.05 6.12
N ALA A 147 -27.90 6.75 6.31
CA ALA A 147 -27.86 5.74 5.25
C ALA A 147 -29.17 5.75 4.45
N GLN A 148 -29.35 6.73 3.58
CA GLN A 148 -30.58 6.89 2.79
C GLN A 148 -30.60 6.00 1.54
N THR A 149 -29.44 5.61 1.02
CA THR A 149 -29.33 4.78 -0.19
C THR A 149 -28.92 3.34 0.11
N GLY A 150 -29.21 2.42 -0.82
CA GLY A 150 -28.76 1.03 -0.73
C GLY A 150 -27.24 0.91 -0.70
N ALA A 151 -26.54 1.78 -1.42
CA ALA A 151 -25.09 1.84 -1.44
C ALA A 151 -24.52 2.28 -0.07
N ASP A 152 -25.15 3.22 0.62
CA ASP A 152 -24.71 3.66 1.95
C ASP A 152 -24.84 2.55 2.99
N ARG A 153 -25.90 1.74 2.91
CA ARG A 153 -26.09 0.58 3.78
C ARG A 153 -25.02 -0.47 3.56
N GLU A 154 -24.62 -0.67 2.31
CA GLU A 154 -23.53 -1.63 1.99
C GLU A 154 -22.21 -1.17 2.56
N VAL A 155 -21.84 0.11 2.39
CA VAL A 155 -20.62 0.68 2.99
C VAL A 155 -20.62 0.55 4.51
N GLN A 156 -21.77 0.78 5.18
CA GLN A 156 -21.88 0.55 6.62
C GLN A 156 -21.67 -0.92 7.00
N ARG A 157 -22.18 -1.88 6.22
CA ARG A 157 -21.95 -3.31 6.45
C ARG A 157 -20.48 -3.68 6.32
N ILE A 158 -19.80 -3.11 5.32
CA ILE A 158 -18.35 -3.30 5.12
C ILE A 158 -17.59 -2.77 6.33
N LEU A 159 -17.91 -1.56 6.79
CA LEU A 159 -17.27 -0.97 7.96
C LEU A 159 -17.51 -1.81 9.22
N LEU A 160 -18.75 -2.24 9.49
CA LEU A 160 -19.07 -3.09 10.63
C LEU A 160 -18.30 -4.42 10.58
N GLU A 161 -18.20 -5.03 9.40
CA GLU A 161 -17.42 -6.26 9.25
C GLU A 161 -15.94 -6.02 9.51
N LEU A 162 -15.38 -4.91 9.01
CA LEU A 162 -14.00 -4.51 9.26
C LEU A 162 -13.73 -4.36 10.77
N LEU A 163 -14.62 -3.67 11.49
CA LEU A 163 -14.52 -3.49 12.93
C LEU A 163 -14.58 -4.83 13.66
N ASN A 164 -15.50 -5.72 13.27
CA ASN A 164 -15.63 -7.06 13.84
C ASN A 164 -14.37 -7.91 13.61
N GLN A 165 -13.79 -7.85 12.42
CA GLN A 165 -12.56 -8.57 12.11
C GLN A 165 -11.37 -8.03 12.94
N MET A 166 -11.29 -6.70 13.15
CA MET A 166 -10.26 -6.10 14.01
C MET A 166 -10.44 -6.47 15.47
N ASP A 167 -11.68 -6.52 15.97
CA ASP A 167 -11.95 -6.92 17.37
C ASP A 167 -11.71 -8.42 17.60
N GLY A 168 -11.88 -9.24 16.56
CA GLY A 168 -11.66 -10.69 16.60
C GLY A 168 -10.19 -11.12 16.46
N PHE A 169 -9.24 -10.19 16.44
CA PHE A 169 -7.82 -10.56 16.47
C PHE A 169 -7.42 -10.96 17.89
N ASP A 170 -7.10 -12.23 18.06
CA ASP A 170 -6.39 -12.70 19.25
C ASP A 170 -4.98 -12.11 19.33
N GLN A 171 -4.49 -11.84 20.53
CA GLN A 171 -3.14 -11.31 20.77
C GLN A 171 -2.03 -12.23 20.24
N THR A 172 -2.36 -13.50 19.99
CA THR A 172 -1.43 -14.51 19.47
C THR A 172 -1.22 -14.46 17.97
N THR A 173 -2.11 -13.79 17.22
CA THR A 173 -1.98 -13.67 15.77
C THR A 173 -1.01 -12.56 15.39
N ASN A 174 0.13 -12.94 14.80
CA ASN A 174 1.14 -12.00 14.29
C ASN A 174 0.65 -11.28 13.02
N VAL A 175 -0.51 -10.62 13.09
CA VAL A 175 -1.06 -9.83 12.00
C VAL A 175 -1.15 -8.37 12.44
N LYS A 176 -0.65 -7.47 11.61
CA LYS A 176 -0.72 -6.02 11.81
C LYS A 176 -1.55 -5.38 10.73
N VAL A 177 -2.35 -4.38 11.10
CA VAL A 177 -3.19 -3.64 10.17
C VAL A 177 -2.65 -2.21 10.04
N ILE A 178 -2.35 -1.80 8.84
CA ILE A 178 -1.95 -0.43 8.51
C ILE A 178 -3.05 0.16 7.62
N MET A 179 -3.63 1.26 8.04
CA MET A 179 -4.62 1.99 7.25
C MET A 179 -4.08 3.34 6.84
N ALA A 180 -4.36 3.77 5.63
CA ALA A 180 -3.96 5.07 5.12
C ALA A 180 -5.17 5.89 4.66
N THR A 181 -5.15 7.18 4.96
CA THR A 181 -6.17 8.13 4.51
C THR A 181 -5.58 9.51 4.23
N ASN A 182 -6.22 10.24 3.35
CA ASN A 182 -5.94 11.65 3.14
C ASN A 182 -6.82 12.56 4.02
N ARG A 183 -7.85 12.01 4.68
CA ARG A 183 -8.91 12.75 5.37
C ARG A 183 -9.22 12.14 6.73
N ALA A 184 -8.33 12.32 7.71
CA ALA A 184 -8.49 11.75 9.04
C ALA A 184 -9.69 12.30 9.83
N ASP A 185 -10.09 13.53 9.56
CA ASP A 185 -11.21 14.24 10.17
C ASP A 185 -12.58 13.63 9.84
N THR A 186 -12.67 12.98 8.69
CA THR A 186 -13.91 12.36 8.19
C THR A 186 -14.12 10.94 8.68
N LEU A 187 -13.10 10.29 9.25
CA LEU A 187 -13.16 8.89 9.67
C LEU A 187 -14.13 8.66 10.84
N ASP A 188 -14.76 7.49 10.84
CA ASP A 188 -15.60 7.04 11.95
C ASP A 188 -14.75 6.83 13.22
N PRO A 189 -15.11 7.48 14.35
CA PRO A 189 -14.38 7.33 15.61
C PRO A 189 -14.28 5.89 16.12
N ALA A 190 -15.18 5.01 15.70
CA ALA A 190 -15.15 3.61 16.09
C ALA A 190 -13.87 2.88 15.67
N LEU A 191 -13.24 3.29 14.56
CA LEU A 191 -11.94 2.77 14.13
C LEU A 191 -10.80 3.16 15.06
N LEU A 192 -10.91 4.33 15.69
CA LEU A 192 -9.86 4.94 16.50
C LEU A 192 -9.90 4.51 17.98
N ARG A 193 -10.67 3.47 18.29
CA ARG A 193 -10.74 2.92 19.65
C ARG A 193 -9.50 2.09 19.97
N PRO A 194 -9.08 2.05 21.25
CA PRO A 194 -8.03 1.14 21.70
C PRO A 194 -8.31 -0.31 21.32
N GLY A 195 -7.28 -1.03 20.89
CA GLY A 195 -7.38 -2.39 20.38
C GLY A 195 -7.67 -2.49 18.87
N ARG A 196 -7.89 -1.37 18.19
CA ARG A 196 -8.07 -1.30 16.72
C ARG A 196 -6.93 -0.51 16.07
N LEU A 197 -7.08 0.81 15.93
CA LEU A 197 -6.02 1.69 15.44
C LEU A 197 -5.40 2.45 16.61
N ASP A 198 -4.46 1.79 17.28
CA ASP A 198 -3.87 2.26 18.51
C ASP A 198 -2.90 3.43 18.31
N ARG A 199 -2.29 3.47 17.16
CA ARG A 199 -1.32 4.51 16.79
C ARG A 199 -1.78 5.31 15.57
N LYS A 200 -1.58 6.62 15.65
CA LYS A 200 -1.86 7.57 14.55
C LYS A 200 -0.57 8.26 14.19
N ILE A 201 -0.17 8.15 12.94
CA ILE A 201 1.06 8.74 12.41
C ILE A 201 0.69 9.81 11.41
N GLU A 202 1.06 11.05 11.71
CA GLU A 202 0.83 12.19 10.84
C GLU A 202 1.95 12.34 9.83
N PHE A 203 1.56 12.51 8.57
CA PHE A 203 2.47 12.79 7.47
C PHE A 203 2.36 14.27 7.11
N PRO A 204 3.38 15.09 7.41
CA PRO A 204 3.38 16.50 7.06
C PRO A 204 3.49 16.68 5.53
N MET A 205 3.13 17.87 5.05
CA MET A 205 3.45 18.22 3.66
C MET A 205 4.96 18.14 3.44
N PRO A 206 5.40 17.55 2.32
CA PRO A 206 6.82 17.50 1.99
C PRO A 206 7.38 18.92 1.87
N ASP A 207 8.44 19.19 2.59
CA ASP A 207 9.18 20.45 2.53
C ASP A 207 9.70 20.69 1.10
N ARG A 208 9.93 21.97 0.76
CA ARG A 208 10.40 22.40 -0.57
C ARG A 208 11.70 21.67 -0.96
N ARG A 209 12.62 21.50 -0.02
CA ARG A 209 13.89 20.74 -0.23
C ARG A 209 13.63 19.27 -0.57
N HIS A 210 12.62 18.67 0.04
CA HIS A 210 12.26 17.29 -0.21
C HIS A 210 11.62 17.09 -1.59
N LYS A 211 10.79 18.06 -2.04
CA LYS A 211 10.25 18.07 -3.39
C LYS A 211 11.35 18.21 -4.43
N GLU A 212 12.33 19.09 -4.19
CA GLU A 212 13.47 19.28 -5.08
C GLU A 212 14.35 18.02 -5.17
N TYR A 213 14.56 17.33 -4.04
CA TYR A 213 15.31 16.07 -4.01
C TYR A 213 14.58 14.95 -4.77
N LEU A 214 13.27 14.76 -4.55
CA LEU A 214 12.47 13.78 -5.28
C LEU A 214 12.45 14.08 -6.78
N HIS A 215 12.30 15.34 -7.15
CA HIS A 215 12.32 15.77 -8.56
C HIS A 215 13.70 15.47 -9.20
N ALA A 216 14.78 15.75 -8.47
CA ALA A 216 16.14 15.42 -8.93
C ALA A 216 16.35 13.89 -9.07
N GLN A 217 15.82 13.07 -8.15
CA GLN A 217 15.87 11.61 -8.26
C GLN A 217 15.07 11.10 -9.46
N GLU A 218 13.88 11.64 -9.70
CA GLU A 218 13.08 11.30 -10.87
C GLU A 218 13.79 11.68 -12.18
N GLU A 219 14.43 12.84 -12.23
CA GLU A 219 15.24 13.25 -13.37
C GLU A 219 16.43 12.31 -13.61
N VAL A 220 17.15 11.92 -12.55
CA VAL A 220 18.26 10.96 -12.65
C VAL A 220 17.74 9.60 -13.15
N LYS A 221 16.62 9.11 -12.61
CA LYS A 221 15.98 7.87 -13.04
C LYS A 221 15.53 7.94 -14.49
N ARG A 222 15.01 9.09 -14.90
CA ARG A 222 14.58 9.35 -16.28
C ARG A 222 15.76 9.40 -17.25
N ILE A 223 16.89 9.98 -16.83
CA ILE A 223 18.14 9.99 -17.63
C ILE A 223 18.72 8.57 -17.72
N GLN A 224 18.65 7.77 -16.66
CA GLN A 224 19.09 6.38 -16.67
C GLN A 224 18.19 5.43 -17.48
N SER A 225 16.90 5.76 -17.62
CA SER A 225 15.94 4.95 -18.38
C SER A 225 15.89 5.27 -19.87
N VAL A 226 16.57 6.33 -20.32
CA VAL A 226 16.64 6.65 -21.75
C VAL A 226 17.55 5.63 -22.42
N PRO A 227 17.08 4.84 -23.39
CA PRO A 227 17.93 3.92 -24.12
C PRO A 227 19.05 4.74 -24.80
N LEU A 228 20.29 4.37 -24.53
CA LEU A 228 21.45 4.95 -25.18
C LEU A 228 21.34 4.62 -26.68
N VAL A 229 21.04 5.63 -27.48
CA VAL A 229 21.03 5.50 -28.93
C VAL A 229 22.40 5.95 -29.42
N ILE A 230 23.07 5.08 -30.15
CA ILE A 230 24.33 5.44 -30.82
C ILE A 230 23.96 6.31 -32.03
N GLY A 231 24.45 7.53 -32.02
CA GLY A 231 24.22 8.46 -33.11
C GLY A 231 25.51 9.18 -33.52
N GLN A 232 25.53 9.68 -34.73
CA GLN A 232 26.64 10.48 -35.24
C GLN A 232 26.33 11.96 -35.03
N PHE A 233 27.26 12.70 -34.43
CA PHE A 233 27.13 14.15 -34.30
C PHE A 233 27.15 14.81 -35.70
N LEU A 234 26.14 15.60 -36.00
CA LEU A 234 26.00 16.25 -37.29
C LEU A 234 26.42 17.71 -37.25
N GLU A 235 25.85 18.48 -36.32
CA GLU A 235 26.09 19.92 -36.24
C GLU A 235 25.86 20.46 -34.83
N ALA A 236 26.61 21.46 -34.41
CA ALA A 236 26.39 22.22 -33.18
C ALA A 236 25.46 23.41 -33.51
N VAL A 237 24.35 23.52 -32.81
CA VAL A 237 23.39 24.63 -32.93
C VAL A 237 23.77 25.77 -31.97
N ASP A 238 24.15 25.40 -30.76
CA ASP A 238 24.60 26.29 -29.69
C ASP A 238 25.77 25.66 -28.92
N PRO A 239 26.50 26.42 -28.08
CA PRO A 239 27.59 25.87 -27.25
C PRO A 239 27.23 24.66 -26.42
N ASN A 240 25.94 24.51 -26.09
CA ASN A 240 25.42 23.45 -25.21
C ASN A 240 24.43 22.50 -25.90
N THR A 241 24.17 22.67 -27.22
CA THR A 241 23.18 21.84 -27.91
C THR A 241 23.66 21.50 -29.33
N GLY A 242 23.33 20.30 -29.78
CA GLY A 242 23.70 19.83 -31.11
C GLY A 242 22.67 18.86 -31.71
N ILE A 243 22.82 18.63 -32.99
CA ILE A 243 22.01 17.67 -33.73
C ILE A 243 22.80 16.38 -33.89
N VAL A 244 22.17 15.26 -33.51
CA VAL A 244 22.73 13.92 -33.65
C VAL A 244 21.82 13.09 -34.55
N GLY A 245 22.39 12.53 -35.58
CA GLY A 245 21.72 11.58 -36.46
C GLY A 245 21.81 10.17 -35.91
N SER A 246 20.66 9.51 -35.75
CA SER A 246 20.61 8.09 -35.37
C SER A 246 20.91 7.19 -36.56
N THR A 247 21.44 6.00 -36.28
CA THR A 247 21.60 4.93 -37.28
C THR A 247 20.25 4.45 -37.88
N THR A 248 19.13 4.82 -37.28
CA THR A 248 17.76 4.55 -37.75
C THR A 248 17.23 5.65 -38.71
N GLY A 249 18.05 6.66 -39.03
CA GLY A 249 17.69 7.71 -39.99
C GLY A 249 16.93 8.92 -39.43
N SER A 250 16.71 8.97 -38.12
CA SER A 250 16.07 10.11 -37.45
C SER A 250 17.11 11.04 -36.82
N ASN A 251 16.93 12.35 -36.94
CA ASN A 251 17.76 13.35 -36.31
C ASN A 251 17.15 13.79 -34.99
N TYR A 252 17.97 13.84 -33.95
CA TYR A 252 17.58 14.26 -32.61
C TYR A 252 18.32 15.50 -32.16
N TYR A 253 17.59 16.43 -31.56
CA TYR A 253 18.18 17.59 -30.91
C TYR A 253 18.56 17.21 -29.50
N VAL A 254 19.84 17.25 -29.17
CA VAL A 254 20.40 16.77 -27.90
C VAL A 254 21.17 17.88 -27.20
N ARG A 255 21.15 17.86 -25.87
CA ARG A 255 21.95 18.74 -25.06
C ARG A 255 23.34 18.12 -24.85
N ILE A 256 24.37 18.89 -25.12
CA ILE A 256 25.76 18.48 -24.88
C ILE A 256 26.07 18.78 -23.41
N LEU A 257 26.41 17.74 -22.65
CA LEU A 257 26.86 17.91 -21.28
C LEU A 257 28.32 18.37 -21.33
N SER A 258 28.59 19.58 -20.85
CA SER A 258 29.98 20.02 -20.61
C SER A 258 30.52 19.23 -19.39
N THR A 259 31.53 18.43 -19.59
CA THR A 259 32.31 17.80 -18.53
C THR A 259 33.05 18.84 -17.70
#